data_f6be73d6719f49404b1d8ce3e15da089
#
_entry.id   f6be73d6719f49404b1d8ce3e15da089
#
_cell.length_a   1.000
_cell.length_b   1.000
_cell.length_c   1.000
_cell.angle_alpha   90.00
_cell.angle_beta   90.00
_cell.angle_gamma   90.00
#
_symmetry.space_group_name_H-M   'P 1'
#
loop_
_entity.id
_entity.type
_entity.pdbx_description
1 polymer ?
#
loop_
_entity_poly.entity_id
_entity_poly.type
_entity_poly.pdbx_seq_one_letter_code
_entity_poly.pdbx_strand_id
1 'polypeptide(L)'
;MTCIHQEKPEKQLSMVMPLFEHWTINEGEQRALLVTEADPPDQQQERLQLLLSIHAWLRTLFPYNRDLAYVWVTTKNADFGCRPLDIMVQDLEGLKRIEQHLRNVTDR
;
A
#
# COMPACT_ATOMS: atom_id res chain seq x y z
N MET A 1 2.91 -27.81 -13.64
CA MET A 1 2.97 -27.64 -13.02
C MET A 1 3.05 -26.55 -12.52
N THR A 2 3.15 -26.07 -12.23
CA THR A 2 2.86 -25.20 -11.64
C THR A 2 3.58 -24.08 -11.52
N CYS A 3 3.22 -23.12 -11.43
CA CYS A 3 3.76 -21.98 -11.36
C CYS A 3 4.21 -21.57 -10.17
N ILE A 4 5.07 -22.14 -9.88
CA ILE A 4 5.48 -22.00 -8.71
C ILE A 4 6.11 -20.77 -8.39
N HIS A 5 6.32 -19.87 -9.20
CA HIS A 5 7.05 -18.67 -8.89
C HIS A 5 6.17 -17.56 -8.41
N GLN A 6 4.85 -17.71 -8.47
CA GLN A 6 3.97 -16.70 -7.95
C GLN A 6 3.74 -16.93 -6.49
N GLU A 7 3.81 -15.87 -5.70
CA GLU A 7 3.47 -15.98 -4.30
C GLU A 7 1.99 -16.12 -4.15
N LYS A 8 1.58 -16.92 -3.21
CA LYS A 8 0.16 -17.10 -2.93
C LYS A 8 -0.39 -15.86 -2.26
N PRO A 9 -1.65 -15.51 -2.53
CA PRO A 9 -2.25 -14.33 -1.88
C PRO A 9 -2.21 -14.39 -0.37
N GLU A 10 -2.32 -15.58 0.22
CA GLU A 10 -2.24 -15.70 1.68
C GLU A 10 -0.87 -15.25 2.21
N LYS A 11 0.19 -15.54 1.48
CA LYS A 11 1.51 -15.12 1.89
C LYS A 11 1.67 -13.62 1.79
N GLN A 12 1.19 -13.02 0.72
CA GLN A 12 1.22 -11.58 0.55
C GLN A 12 0.37 -10.90 1.62
N LEU A 13 -0.79 -11.45 1.94
CA LEU A 13 -1.65 -10.91 2.98
C LEU A 13 -0.94 -10.92 4.32
N SER A 14 -0.25 -12.00 4.67
CA SER A 14 0.48 -12.04 5.94
C SER A 14 1.66 -11.07 5.98
N MET A 15 2.19 -10.64 4.84
CA MET A 15 3.20 -9.60 4.76
C MET A 15 2.60 -8.21 4.89
N VAL A 16 1.36 -8.03 4.44
CA VAL A 16 0.69 -6.73 4.47
C VAL A 16 0.07 -6.44 5.85
N MET A 17 -0.44 -7.43 6.54
CA MET A 17 -1.12 -7.20 7.83
C MET A 17 -0.27 -6.44 8.84
N PRO A 18 1.02 -6.75 9.02
CA PRO A 18 1.85 -5.95 9.93
C PRO A 18 1.98 -4.49 9.50
N LEU A 19 1.90 -4.19 8.20
CA LEU A 19 1.96 -2.82 7.73
C LEU A 19 0.78 -2.02 8.26
N PHE A 20 -0.39 -2.63 8.32
CA PHE A 20 -1.59 -1.94 8.80
C PHE A 20 -1.44 -1.54 10.26
N GLU A 21 -0.78 -2.36 11.06
CA GLU A 21 -0.51 -2.01 12.44
C GLU A 21 0.46 -0.84 12.54
N HIS A 22 1.50 -0.85 11.73
CA HIS A 22 2.48 0.24 11.70
C HIS A 22 1.86 1.54 11.20
N TRP A 23 0.92 1.45 10.26
CA TRP A 23 0.26 2.62 9.72
C TRP A 23 -0.88 3.09 10.64
N THR A 24 -1.22 2.34 11.67
CA THR A 24 -2.26 2.66 12.65
C THR A 24 -3.60 2.98 12.00
N ILE A 25 -3.97 2.22 11.01
CA ILE A 25 -5.22 2.42 10.29
C ILE A 25 -6.30 1.51 10.88
N ASN A 26 -7.55 1.97 10.82
CA ASN A 26 -8.65 1.24 11.42
C ASN A 26 -9.13 0.08 10.52
N GLU A 27 -10.01 -0.75 11.07
CA GLU A 27 -10.50 -1.94 10.35
C GLU A 27 -11.21 -1.61 9.06
N GLY A 28 -12.00 -0.55 9.03
CA GLY A 28 -12.68 -0.13 7.81
C GLY A 28 -11.71 0.26 6.72
N GLU A 29 -10.65 0.97 7.08
CA GLU A 29 -9.60 1.37 6.14
C GLU A 29 -8.81 0.17 5.67
N GLN A 30 -8.50 -0.77 6.57
CA GLN A 30 -7.82 -2.00 6.19
C GLN A 30 -8.63 -2.79 5.16
N ARG A 31 -9.94 -2.88 5.39
CA ARG A 31 -10.83 -3.59 4.48
C ARG A 31 -10.87 -2.92 3.11
N ALA A 32 -10.93 -1.59 3.10
CA ALA A 32 -10.96 -0.84 1.84
C ALA A 32 -9.67 -1.02 1.04
N LEU A 33 -8.54 -1.19 1.72
CA LEU A 33 -7.28 -1.41 1.04
C LEU A 33 -7.13 -2.83 0.50
N LEU A 34 -7.70 -3.81 1.21
CA LEU A 34 -7.50 -5.19 0.83
C LEU A 34 -8.40 -5.62 -0.31
N VAL A 35 -9.72 -5.43 -0.16
CA VAL A 35 -10.57 -5.97 -1.12
C VAL A 35 -11.92 -5.51 -0.91
N THR A 36 -12.67 -5.39 -1.96
CA THR A 36 -14.10 -5.41 -1.87
C THR A 36 -14.55 -6.70 -2.50
N GLU A 37 -15.67 -7.21 -2.08
CA GLU A 37 -16.20 -8.45 -2.62
C GLU A 37 -16.44 -8.34 -4.12
N ALA A 38 -16.62 -7.14 -4.61
CA ALA A 38 -16.87 -6.90 -6.02
C ALA A 38 -15.61 -6.97 -6.89
N ASP A 39 -14.41 -6.92 -6.28
CA ASP A 39 -13.18 -6.93 -7.05
C ASP A 39 -12.86 -8.33 -7.57
N PRO A 40 -12.44 -8.46 -8.82
CA PRO A 40 -11.96 -9.74 -9.30
C PRO A 40 -10.66 -10.14 -8.59
N PRO A 41 -10.38 -11.44 -8.50
CA PRO A 41 -9.17 -11.92 -7.82
C PRO A 41 -7.87 -11.30 -8.31
N ASP A 42 -7.79 -10.97 -9.59
CA ASP A 42 -6.60 -10.34 -10.15
C ASP A 42 -6.35 -8.97 -9.52
N GLN A 43 -7.40 -8.20 -9.28
CA GLN A 43 -7.27 -6.89 -8.65
C GLN A 43 -6.92 -7.02 -7.18
N GLN A 44 -7.42 -8.06 -6.51
CA GLN A 44 -7.06 -8.30 -5.12
C GLN A 44 -5.56 -8.53 -4.97
N GLN A 45 -5.00 -9.34 -5.83
CA GLN A 45 -3.58 -9.61 -5.82
C GLN A 45 -2.79 -8.34 -6.17
N GLU A 46 -3.27 -7.58 -7.12
CA GLU A 46 -2.63 -6.33 -7.51
C GLU A 46 -2.63 -5.33 -6.36
N ARG A 47 -3.71 -5.26 -5.58
CA ARG A 47 -3.77 -4.41 -4.39
C ARG A 47 -2.69 -4.79 -3.38
N LEU A 48 -2.54 -6.07 -3.12
CA LEU A 48 -1.52 -6.54 -2.18
C LEU A 48 -0.12 -6.18 -2.66
N GLN A 49 0.13 -6.38 -3.94
CA GLN A 49 1.43 -6.03 -4.52
C GLN A 49 1.72 -4.55 -4.44
N LEU A 50 0.71 -3.71 -4.69
CA LEU A 50 0.88 -2.27 -4.61
C LEU A 50 1.13 -1.82 -3.17
N LEU A 51 0.44 -2.41 -2.21
CA LEU A 51 0.67 -2.08 -0.79
C LEU A 51 2.10 -2.41 -0.38
N LEU A 52 2.60 -3.56 -0.79
CA LEU A 52 3.98 -3.93 -0.49
C LEU A 52 4.98 -3.04 -1.21
N SER A 53 4.68 -2.65 -2.44
CA SER A 53 5.53 -1.74 -3.20
C SER A 53 5.57 -0.37 -2.56
N ILE A 54 4.43 0.15 -2.11
CA ILE A 54 4.35 1.43 -1.42
C ILE A 54 5.22 1.38 -0.16
N HIS A 55 5.12 0.31 0.62
CA HIS A 55 5.96 0.15 1.80
C HIS A 55 7.45 0.17 1.44
N ALA A 56 7.83 -0.55 0.40
CA ALA A 56 9.22 -0.62 -0.04
C ALA A 56 9.76 0.75 -0.45
N TRP A 57 8.96 1.52 -1.19
CA TRP A 57 9.36 2.88 -1.57
C TRP A 57 9.50 3.79 -0.35
N LEU A 58 8.60 3.67 0.63
CA LEU A 58 8.68 4.45 1.86
C LEU A 58 9.94 4.11 2.65
N ARG A 59 10.30 2.83 2.70
CA ARG A 59 11.54 2.42 3.37
C ARG A 59 12.78 2.93 2.64
N THR A 60 12.69 3.06 1.33
CA THR A 60 13.77 3.62 0.52
C THR A 60 13.87 5.14 0.72
N LEU A 61 12.73 5.81 0.83
CA LEU A 61 12.69 7.24 1.01
C LEU A 61 13.12 7.66 2.42
N PHE A 62 12.79 6.86 3.43
CA PHE A 62 13.14 7.14 4.83
C PHE A 62 13.96 5.98 5.41
N PRO A 63 15.18 5.78 4.93
CA PRO A 63 15.97 4.60 5.32
C PRO A 63 16.42 4.62 6.78
N TYR A 64 16.51 5.80 7.38
CA TYR A 64 16.99 5.93 8.74
C TYR A 64 15.90 6.31 9.74
N ASN A 65 14.65 6.40 9.31
CA ASN A 65 13.57 6.78 10.21
C ASN A 65 12.30 6.02 9.86
N ARG A 66 12.13 4.87 10.50
CA ARG A 66 10.95 4.03 10.28
C ARG A 66 9.67 4.73 10.63
N ASP A 67 9.68 5.54 11.68
CA ASP A 67 8.48 6.23 12.14
C ASP A 67 7.95 7.18 11.07
N LEU A 68 8.83 7.90 10.40
CA LEU A 68 8.42 8.76 9.30
C LEU A 68 7.83 7.94 8.14
N ALA A 69 8.43 6.80 7.84
CA ALA A 69 7.91 5.94 6.78
C ALA A 69 6.50 5.48 7.11
N TYR A 70 6.24 5.16 8.36
CA TYR A 70 4.92 4.64 8.77
C TYR A 70 3.87 5.75 8.86
N VAL A 71 4.22 6.93 9.34
CA VAL A 71 3.24 8.01 9.48
C VAL A 71 2.95 8.74 8.17
N TRP A 72 3.79 8.57 7.16
CA TRP A 72 3.61 9.26 5.89
C TRP A 72 2.22 9.00 5.29
N VAL A 73 1.75 7.77 5.38
CA VAL A 73 0.48 7.35 4.80
C VAL A 73 -0.72 8.04 5.46
N THR A 74 -0.61 8.33 6.75
CA THR A 74 -1.72 8.91 7.51
C THR A 74 -1.53 10.40 7.82
N THR A 75 -0.50 11.03 7.26
CA THR A 75 -0.26 12.45 7.45
C THR A 75 -0.71 13.22 6.21
N LYS A 76 -1.41 14.33 6.42
CA LYS A 76 -1.86 15.14 5.29
C LYS A 76 -0.67 15.57 4.44
N ASN A 77 -0.78 15.38 3.13
CA ASN A 77 0.28 15.69 2.19
C ASN A 77 -0.14 16.85 1.32
N ALA A 78 0.70 17.87 1.26
CA ALA A 78 0.39 19.07 0.49
C ALA A 78 0.20 18.79 -1.00
N ASP A 79 0.90 17.82 -1.54
CA ASP A 79 0.80 17.48 -2.96
C ASP A 79 -0.58 16.90 -3.32
N PHE A 80 -1.26 16.29 -2.36
CA PHE A 80 -2.55 15.67 -2.61
C PHE A 80 -3.72 16.44 -1.99
N GLY A 81 -3.45 17.32 -1.05
CA GLY A 81 -4.50 18.02 -0.30
C GLY A 81 -5.20 17.17 0.74
N CYS A 82 -4.74 15.94 0.94
CA CYS A 82 -5.32 15.01 1.92
C CYS A 82 -4.25 13.99 2.32
N ARG A 83 -4.62 13.04 3.18
CA ARG A 83 -3.68 11.97 3.52
C ARG A 83 -3.55 11.03 2.31
N PRO A 84 -2.38 10.50 2.04
CA PRO A 84 -2.26 9.48 0.99
C PRO A 84 -3.23 8.32 1.19
N LEU A 85 -3.50 7.94 2.44
CA LEU A 85 -4.44 6.88 2.75
C LEU A 85 -5.82 7.17 2.18
N ASP A 86 -6.27 8.43 2.21
CA ASP A 86 -7.59 8.79 1.70
C ASP A 86 -7.74 8.52 0.20
N ILE A 87 -6.64 8.60 -0.52
CA ILE A 87 -6.61 8.26 -1.94
C ILE A 87 -6.53 6.74 -2.14
N MET A 88 -5.72 6.08 -1.31
CA MET A 88 -5.49 4.64 -1.42
C MET A 88 -6.75 3.83 -1.18
N VAL A 89 -7.62 4.28 -0.28
CA VAL A 89 -8.81 3.52 0.07
C VAL A 89 -9.94 3.66 -0.96
N GLN A 90 -9.82 4.59 -1.89
CA GLN A 90 -10.89 4.84 -2.86
C GLN A 90 -11.03 3.72 -3.88
N ASP A 91 -9.93 3.33 -4.49
CA ASP A 91 -9.92 2.31 -5.52
C ASP A 91 -8.51 1.89 -5.86
N LEU A 92 -8.38 0.95 -6.78
CA LEU A 92 -7.09 0.45 -7.25
C LEU A 92 -6.26 1.56 -7.90
N GLU A 93 -6.90 2.46 -8.63
CA GLU A 93 -6.20 3.58 -9.25
C GLU A 93 -5.58 4.50 -8.20
N GLY A 94 -6.24 4.66 -7.07
CA GLY A 94 -5.69 5.42 -5.95
C GLY A 94 -4.40 4.82 -5.44
N LEU A 95 -4.37 3.50 -5.28
CA LEU A 95 -3.14 2.80 -4.89
C LEU A 95 -2.03 3.00 -5.92
N LYS A 96 -2.36 2.90 -7.20
CA LYS A 96 -1.39 3.10 -8.28
C LYS A 96 -0.84 4.53 -8.26
N ARG A 97 -1.69 5.50 -8.00
CA ARG A 97 -1.31 6.90 -7.95
C ARG A 97 -0.30 7.17 -6.84
N ILE A 98 -0.52 6.61 -5.66
CA ILE A 98 0.39 6.77 -4.54
C ILE A 98 1.72 6.06 -4.81
N GLU A 99 1.66 4.86 -5.33
CA GLU A 99 2.88 4.10 -5.66
C GLU A 99 3.71 4.86 -6.70
N GLN A 100 3.05 5.39 -7.73
CA GLN A 100 3.73 6.13 -8.79
C GLN A 100 4.36 7.41 -8.24
N HIS A 101 3.67 8.12 -7.35
CA HIS A 101 4.21 9.32 -6.72
C HIS A 101 5.50 8.99 -5.96
N LEU A 102 5.49 7.93 -5.16
CA LEU A 102 6.66 7.54 -4.38
C LEU A 102 7.81 7.12 -5.28
N ARG A 103 7.51 6.42 -6.35
CA ARG A 103 8.52 6.03 -7.32
C ARG A 103 9.19 7.26 -7.95
N ASN A 104 8.39 8.23 -8.34
CA ASN A 104 8.90 9.44 -8.97
C ASN A 104 9.77 10.25 -8.02
N VAL A 105 9.36 10.38 -6.77
CA VAL A 105 10.11 11.10 -5.76
C VAL A 105 11.45 10.41 -5.47
N THR A 106 11.43 9.09 -5.42
CA THR A 106 12.61 8.31 -5.08
C THR A 106 13.62 8.26 -6.23
N ASP A 107 13.14 8.36 -7.45
CA ASP A 107 14.00 8.30 -8.62
C ASP A 107 14.75 9.61 -8.91
N ARG A 108 14.57 10.63 -8.19
CA ARG A 108 15.27 11.90 -8.42
C ARG A 108 16.71 11.91 -7.95
#